data_47cef8dd9797fbf2d799b82ad352ede2
#
_entry.id   47cef8dd9797fbf2d799b82ad352ede2
#
_cell.length_a   1.000
_cell.length_b   1.000
_cell.length_c   1.000
_cell.angle_alpha   90.00
_cell.angle_beta   90.00
_cell.angle_gamma   90.00
#
_symmetry.space_group_name_H-M   'P 1'
#
loop_
_entity.id
_entity.type
_entity.pdbx_description
1 polymer ?
#
loop_
_entity_poly.entity_id
_entity_poly.type
_entity_poly.pdbx_seq_one_letter_code
_entity_poly.pdbx_strand_id
1 'polypeptide(L)'
;MEISKEIIVEEIRNMEKHYRKIEELFAKKPIPECKQIKETIESLKQIQYHKKYPNLKSKYPWLGLNSYFAKTIYIFSVTNFPYSKEGMEKKFEEISSKSSNKKILLCRINTDSPEWKNVQKNKAVCLYVGSSDGLQQRLKEHLCLCNPSAYAMHLEKWFESNLTITINTWGFYEYLDGEPSDYLQNIEDVLWNHYRPLFGRQGKK
;
A
#
# COMPACT_ATOMS: atom_id res chain seq x y z
N MET A 1 -35.56 -6.16 -8.55
CA MET A 1 -34.83 -7.34 -8.08
C MET A 1 -34.89 -7.26 -6.55
N GLU A 2 -35.65 -8.14 -5.91
CA GLU A 2 -35.74 -8.20 -4.44
C GLU A 2 -34.60 -9.08 -3.92
N ILE A 3 -33.85 -8.58 -2.96
CA ILE A 3 -32.82 -9.35 -2.25
C ILE A 3 -33.54 -10.16 -1.18
N SER A 4 -33.54 -11.49 -1.28
CA SER A 4 -34.19 -12.33 -0.27
C SER A 4 -33.30 -12.49 0.97
N LYS A 5 -33.93 -12.76 2.12
CA LYS A 5 -33.23 -13.04 3.38
C LYS A 5 -32.29 -14.25 3.27
N GLU A 6 -32.68 -15.23 2.48
CA GLU A 6 -31.91 -16.46 2.23
C GLU A 6 -30.59 -16.15 1.55
N ILE A 7 -30.57 -15.27 0.55
CA ILE A 7 -29.34 -14.83 -0.14
C ILE A 7 -28.40 -14.14 0.84
N ILE A 8 -28.90 -13.24 1.68
CA ILE A 8 -28.09 -12.55 2.68
C ILE A 8 -27.48 -13.54 3.68
N VAL A 9 -28.27 -14.50 4.18
CA VAL A 9 -27.80 -15.50 5.13
C VAL A 9 -26.75 -16.42 4.51
N GLU A 10 -26.91 -16.79 3.24
CA GLU A 10 -25.93 -17.60 2.52
C GLU A 10 -24.62 -16.88 2.30
N GLU A 11 -24.66 -15.59 1.93
CA GLU A 11 -23.46 -14.76 1.81
C GLU A 11 -22.73 -14.60 3.15
N ILE A 12 -23.44 -14.39 4.25
CA ILE A 12 -22.83 -14.32 5.59
C ILE A 12 -22.13 -15.64 5.93
N ARG A 13 -22.76 -16.78 5.67
CA ARG A 13 -22.14 -18.11 5.90
C ARG A 13 -20.91 -18.34 5.05
N ASN A 14 -20.95 -17.91 3.80
CA ASN A 14 -19.80 -17.98 2.90
C ASN A 14 -18.64 -17.12 3.43
N MET A 15 -18.92 -15.92 3.90
CA MET A 15 -17.91 -15.04 4.53
C MET A 15 -17.32 -15.68 5.79
N GLU A 16 -18.13 -16.25 6.69
CA GLU A 16 -17.65 -16.96 7.90
C GLU A 16 -16.73 -18.13 7.55
N LYS A 17 -17.14 -18.96 6.59
CA LYS A 17 -16.33 -20.09 6.10
C LYS A 17 -14.99 -19.61 5.52
N HIS A 18 -15.01 -18.51 4.79
CA HIS A 18 -13.85 -17.87 4.21
C HIS A 18 -12.87 -17.40 5.28
N TYR A 19 -13.35 -16.67 6.31
CA TYR A 19 -12.51 -16.21 7.42
C TYR A 19 -11.93 -17.36 8.25
N ARG A 20 -12.70 -18.40 8.51
CA ARG A 20 -12.20 -19.62 9.20
C ARG A 20 -11.06 -20.27 8.43
N LYS A 21 -11.15 -20.35 7.11
CA LYS A 21 -10.08 -20.91 6.28
C LYS A 21 -8.81 -20.07 6.35
N ILE A 22 -8.91 -18.74 6.36
CA ILE A 22 -7.76 -17.85 6.56
C ILE A 22 -7.15 -18.08 7.95
N GLU A 23 -7.97 -18.14 8.99
CA GLU A 23 -7.53 -18.43 10.36
C GLU A 23 -6.79 -19.76 10.46
N GLU A 24 -7.33 -20.82 9.87
CA GLU A 24 -6.68 -22.14 9.80
C GLU A 24 -5.34 -22.13 9.06
N LEU A 25 -5.22 -21.36 7.98
CA LEU A 25 -3.96 -21.20 7.25
C LEU A 25 -2.90 -20.54 8.12
N PHE A 26 -3.25 -19.47 8.84
CA PHE A 26 -2.33 -18.77 9.74
C PHE A 26 -2.03 -19.54 11.03
N ALA A 27 -2.94 -20.40 11.50
CA ALA A 27 -2.67 -21.27 12.63
C ALA A 27 -1.65 -22.38 12.32
N LYS A 28 -1.53 -22.77 11.04
CA LYS A 28 -0.66 -23.86 10.61
C LYS A 28 0.73 -23.42 10.13
N LYS A 29 0.88 -22.17 9.75
CA LYS A 29 2.14 -21.63 9.17
C LYS A 29 2.55 -20.35 9.90
N PRO A 30 3.85 -20.11 10.13
CA PRO A 30 4.32 -18.84 10.69
C PRO A 30 3.99 -17.69 9.71
N ILE A 31 3.81 -16.49 10.25
CA ILE A 31 3.66 -15.29 9.41
C ILE A 31 4.86 -15.17 8.46
N PRO A 32 4.68 -14.80 7.18
CA PRO A 32 5.79 -14.62 6.24
C PRO A 32 6.86 -13.69 6.77
N GLU A 33 8.11 -13.96 6.41
CA GLU A 33 9.22 -13.07 6.78
C GLU A 33 9.02 -11.67 6.21
N CYS A 34 9.19 -10.66 7.05
CA CYS A 34 9.16 -9.26 6.62
C CYS A 34 10.43 -8.92 5.85
N LYS A 35 10.28 -8.46 4.61
CA LYS A 35 11.37 -7.82 3.86
C LYS A 35 11.18 -6.31 3.90
N GLN A 36 12.29 -5.59 4.12
CA GLN A 36 12.25 -4.14 4.31
C GLN A 36 13.03 -3.40 3.22
N ILE A 37 12.44 -2.33 2.71
CA ILE A 37 13.08 -1.29 1.89
C ILE A 37 13.14 -0.04 2.75
N LYS A 38 14.31 0.59 2.83
CA LYS A 38 14.50 1.84 3.56
C LYS A 38 15.26 2.82 2.68
N GLU A 39 14.57 3.82 2.16
CA GLU A 39 15.10 4.74 1.15
C GLU A 39 14.59 6.18 1.36
N THR A 40 15.37 7.13 0.84
CA THR A 40 14.91 8.49 0.59
C THR A 40 14.52 8.66 -0.87
N ILE A 41 13.75 9.70 -1.21
CA ILE A 41 13.46 10.00 -2.62
C ILE A 41 14.75 10.35 -3.37
N GLU A 42 15.70 11.00 -2.71
CA GLU A 42 17.00 11.30 -3.28
C GLU A 42 17.82 10.04 -3.60
N SER A 43 17.88 9.08 -2.66
CA SER A 43 18.56 7.80 -2.90
C SER A 43 17.89 6.98 -4.01
N LEU A 44 16.57 7.04 -4.13
CA LEU A 44 15.83 6.40 -5.21
C LEU A 44 16.20 6.98 -6.58
N LYS A 45 16.46 8.29 -6.67
CA LYS A 45 16.90 8.96 -7.92
C LYS A 45 18.31 8.54 -8.34
N GLN A 46 19.15 8.11 -7.41
CA GLN A 46 20.50 7.61 -7.69
C GLN A 46 20.54 6.14 -8.12
N ILE A 47 19.47 5.38 -7.88
CA ILE A 47 19.37 4.01 -8.37
C ILE A 47 19.33 4.00 -9.89
N GLN A 48 20.17 3.17 -10.52
CA GLN A 48 20.26 3.05 -11.96
C GLN A 48 18.89 2.91 -12.62
N TYR A 49 18.54 3.86 -13.48
CA TYR A 49 17.27 3.87 -14.18
C TYR A 49 17.28 2.87 -15.34
N HIS A 50 16.37 1.93 -15.31
CA HIS A 50 16.04 1.15 -16.51
C HIS A 50 14.83 1.80 -17.18
N LYS A 51 15.01 2.41 -18.36
CA LYS A 51 13.93 3.07 -19.14
C LYS A 51 13.14 4.14 -18.34
N LYS A 52 13.79 5.05 -17.64
CA LYS A 52 13.23 6.16 -16.84
C LYS A 52 12.78 5.81 -15.41
N TYR A 53 12.92 4.58 -14.93
CA TYR A 53 12.46 4.22 -13.57
C TYR A 53 13.56 3.54 -12.75
N PRO A 54 13.60 3.77 -11.41
CA PRO A 54 14.60 3.14 -10.56
C PRO A 54 14.48 1.60 -10.63
N ASN A 55 15.61 0.94 -10.89
CA ASN A 55 15.67 -0.50 -10.85
C ASN A 55 15.86 -1.00 -9.41
N LEU A 56 14.78 -1.05 -8.65
CA LEU A 56 14.82 -1.50 -7.26
C LEU A 56 15.42 -2.91 -7.10
N LYS A 57 15.34 -3.77 -8.12
CA LYS A 57 15.94 -5.11 -8.09
C LYS A 57 17.46 -5.09 -8.00
N SER A 58 18.13 -4.05 -8.49
CA SER A 58 19.58 -3.94 -8.38
C SER A 58 20.05 -3.76 -6.95
N LYS A 59 19.26 -3.09 -6.12
CA LYS A 59 19.55 -2.84 -4.71
C LYS A 59 18.88 -3.87 -3.79
N TYR A 60 17.72 -4.37 -4.19
CA TYR A 60 16.91 -5.36 -3.46
C TYR A 60 16.66 -6.59 -4.34
N PRO A 61 17.65 -7.51 -4.47
CA PRO A 61 17.56 -8.67 -5.39
C PRO A 61 16.34 -9.54 -5.14
N TRP A 62 15.86 -9.64 -3.91
CA TRP A 62 14.66 -10.39 -3.55
C TRP A 62 13.39 -9.89 -4.25
N LEU A 63 13.34 -8.62 -4.69
CA LEU A 63 12.29 -8.11 -5.58
C LEU A 63 12.31 -8.77 -6.97
N GLY A 64 13.33 -9.57 -7.30
CA GLY A 64 13.42 -10.34 -8.54
C GLY A 64 12.88 -11.75 -8.44
N LEU A 65 12.56 -12.25 -7.27
CA LEU A 65 12.06 -13.61 -7.06
C LEU A 65 10.58 -13.70 -7.44
N ASN A 66 10.24 -14.49 -8.44
CA ASN A 66 8.87 -14.59 -8.97
C ASN A 66 7.83 -14.96 -7.89
N SER A 67 8.17 -15.87 -6.99
CA SER A 67 7.31 -16.27 -5.87
C SER A 67 6.99 -15.16 -4.88
N TYR A 68 7.84 -14.13 -4.77
CA TYR A 68 7.62 -13.00 -3.84
C TYR A 68 6.74 -11.90 -4.44
N PHE A 69 6.54 -11.87 -5.76
CA PHE A 69 5.78 -10.80 -6.42
C PHE A 69 4.29 -11.00 -6.37
N ALA A 70 3.85 -12.24 -6.38
CA ALA A 70 2.45 -12.57 -6.31
C ALA A 70 1.97 -12.55 -4.86
N LYS A 71 0.81 -11.93 -4.62
CA LYS A 71 0.14 -11.93 -3.31
C LYS A 71 0.99 -11.32 -2.19
N THR A 72 1.44 -10.08 -2.35
CA THR A 72 2.24 -9.35 -1.36
C THR A 72 1.41 -8.27 -0.67
N ILE A 73 1.52 -8.20 0.65
CA ILE A 73 1.11 -7.04 1.46
C ILE A 73 2.31 -6.12 1.67
N TYR A 74 2.07 -4.82 1.64
CA TYR A 74 3.10 -3.82 1.91
C TYR A 74 2.56 -2.64 2.71
N ILE A 75 3.42 -2.10 3.59
CA ILE A 75 3.10 -0.96 4.45
C ILE A 75 4.20 0.08 4.29
N PHE A 76 3.79 1.30 3.93
CA PHE A 76 4.68 2.47 3.91
C PHE A 76 4.59 3.20 5.23
N SER A 77 5.74 3.55 5.79
CA SER A 77 5.85 4.36 7.00
C SER A 77 6.97 5.39 6.90
N VAL A 78 6.88 6.42 7.72
CA VAL A 78 7.89 7.47 7.83
C VAL A 78 7.96 7.96 9.27
N THR A 79 9.14 8.36 9.71
CA THR A 79 9.35 9.07 10.97
C THR A 79 9.53 10.55 10.69
N ASN A 80 9.05 11.41 11.57
CA ASN A 80 9.11 12.88 11.43
C ASN A 80 8.42 13.37 10.15
N PHE A 81 7.20 12.92 9.91
CA PHE A 81 6.39 13.39 8.78
C PHE A 81 6.10 14.88 8.92
N PRO A 82 6.55 15.75 7.97
CA PRO A 82 6.62 17.20 8.21
C PRO A 82 5.33 17.95 7.89
N TYR A 83 4.31 17.26 7.38
CA TYR A 83 3.10 17.92 6.89
C TYR A 83 1.94 17.77 7.87
N SER A 84 1.20 18.86 8.13
CA SER A 84 -0.12 18.78 8.75
C SER A 84 -1.16 18.23 7.76
N LYS A 85 -2.33 17.89 8.26
CA LYS A 85 -3.46 17.45 7.45
C LYS A 85 -3.83 18.50 6.40
N GLU A 86 -4.02 19.76 6.84
CA GLU A 86 -4.37 20.90 5.99
C GLU A 86 -3.27 21.20 4.97
N GLY A 87 -2.01 21.07 5.37
CA GLY A 87 -0.86 21.21 4.48
C GLY A 87 -0.84 20.17 3.37
N MET A 88 -1.24 18.93 3.68
CA MET A 88 -1.34 17.87 2.68
C MET A 88 -2.52 18.06 1.74
N GLU A 89 -3.68 18.47 2.24
CA GLU A 89 -4.86 18.76 1.40
C GLU A 89 -4.52 19.85 0.38
N LYS A 90 -3.94 20.96 0.83
CA LYS A 90 -3.49 22.04 -0.06
C LYS A 90 -2.46 21.58 -1.09
N LYS A 91 -1.48 20.78 -0.68
CA LYS A 91 -0.44 20.25 -1.56
C LYS A 91 -1.02 19.33 -2.64
N PHE A 92 -1.99 18.51 -2.30
CA PHE A 92 -2.67 17.63 -3.25
C PHE A 92 -3.53 18.41 -4.25
N GLU A 93 -4.21 19.48 -3.80
CA GLU A 93 -4.93 20.40 -4.68
C GLU A 93 -3.99 21.09 -5.68
N GLU A 94 -2.83 21.57 -5.21
CA GLU A 94 -1.81 22.20 -6.07
C GLU A 94 -1.28 21.24 -7.14
N ILE A 95 -1.01 19.98 -6.81
CA ILE A 95 -0.55 18.97 -7.78
C ILE A 95 -1.63 18.67 -8.81
N SER A 96 -2.87 18.54 -8.35
CA SER A 96 -4.02 18.26 -9.22
C SER A 96 -4.31 19.41 -10.18
N SER A 97 -4.14 20.67 -9.76
CA SER A 97 -4.39 21.86 -10.55
C SER A 97 -3.29 22.16 -11.59
N LYS A 98 -2.02 21.87 -11.26
CA LYS A 98 -0.86 22.14 -12.13
C LYS A 98 -0.70 21.15 -13.29
N SER A 99 -1.46 20.07 -13.30
CA SER A 99 -1.37 19.02 -14.32
C SER A 99 -2.18 19.42 -15.57
N SER A 100 -1.60 20.24 -16.45
CA SER A 100 -2.28 20.78 -17.65
C SER A 100 -2.63 19.74 -18.72
N ASN A 101 -1.95 18.58 -18.77
CA ASN A 101 -2.13 17.61 -19.87
C ASN A 101 -2.48 16.17 -19.45
N LYS A 102 -2.30 15.78 -18.21
CA LYS A 102 -2.75 14.46 -17.68
C LYS A 102 -3.04 14.58 -16.20
N LYS A 103 -4.29 14.37 -15.83
CA LYS A 103 -4.72 14.36 -14.42
C LYS A 103 -3.94 13.29 -13.66
N ILE A 104 -3.21 13.69 -12.62
CA ILE A 104 -2.55 12.75 -11.72
C ILE A 104 -3.60 12.23 -10.73
N LEU A 105 -3.75 10.91 -10.67
CA LEU A 105 -4.69 10.26 -9.77
C LEU A 105 -4.03 9.98 -8.43
N LEU A 106 -3.98 10.99 -7.56
CA LEU A 106 -3.50 10.83 -6.19
C LEU A 106 -4.45 9.97 -5.34
N CYS A 107 -3.87 9.18 -4.43
CA CYS A 107 -4.67 8.46 -3.45
C CYS A 107 -5.36 9.44 -2.47
N ARG A 108 -6.47 8.99 -1.89
CA ARG A 108 -7.26 9.79 -0.94
C ARG A 108 -6.45 10.07 0.33
N ILE A 109 -6.59 11.28 0.88
CA ILE A 109 -6.16 11.61 2.25
C ILE A 109 -7.25 11.13 3.22
N ASN A 110 -6.87 10.37 4.24
CA ASN A 110 -7.77 9.93 5.30
C ASN A 110 -7.79 10.99 6.41
N THR A 111 -8.71 11.90 6.31
CA THR A 111 -8.86 13.03 7.23
C THR A 111 -9.11 12.62 8.67
N ASP A 112 -9.73 11.45 8.87
CA ASP A 112 -10.11 10.89 10.17
C ASP A 112 -9.10 9.86 10.70
N SER A 113 -7.93 9.74 10.05
CA SER A 113 -6.87 8.85 10.51
C SER A 113 -6.32 9.28 11.87
N PRO A 114 -6.20 8.36 12.84
CA PRO A 114 -5.54 8.66 14.13
C PRO A 114 -4.04 8.93 13.98
N GLU A 115 -3.44 8.56 12.84
CA GLU A 115 -2.05 8.80 12.52
C GLU A 115 -1.69 10.29 12.49
N TRP A 116 -2.66 11.20 12.25
CA TRP A 116 -2.43 12.64 12.37
C TRP A 116 -2.01 13.07 13.77
N LYS A 117 -2.44 12.36 14.82
CA LYS A 117 -1.95 12.59 16.20
C LYS A 117 -0.50 12.12 16.38
N ASN A 118 -0.07 11.08 15.66
CA ASN A 118 1.31 10.62 15.66
C ASN A 118 2.23 11.61 14.94
N VAL A 119 1.76 12.21 13.85
CA VAL A 119 2.44 13.32 13.14
C VAL A 119 2.75 14.47 14.14
N GLN A 120 1.74 14.94 14.86
CA GLN A 120 1.90 16.02 15.85
C GLN A 120 2.90 15.69 16.97
N LYS A 121 3.13 14.42 17.26
CA LYS A 121 4.05 13.93 18.28
C LYS A 121 5.42 13.52 17.72
N ASN A 122 5.70 13.78 16.44
CA ASN A 122 6.92 13.35 15.74
C ASN A 122 7.20 11.84 15.85
N LYS A 123 6.16 11.03 15.91
CA LYS A 123 6.26 9.56 15.93
C LYS A 123 6.31 9.01 14.51
N ALA A 124 6.68 7.72 14.40
CA ALA A 124 6.50 7.00 13.16
C ALA A 124 5.00 6.92 12.80
N VAL A 125 4.67 7.19 11.54
CA VAL A 125 3.30 7.18 11.02
C VAL A 125 3.17 6.20 9.87
N CYS A 126 2.04 5.53 9.79
CA CYS A 126 1.67 4.70 8.67
C CYS A 126 1.12 5.59 7.55
N LEU A 127 1.83 5.62 6.41
CA LEU A 127 1.39 6.38 5.25
C LEU A 127 0.34 5.63 4.44
N TYR A 128 0.58 4.34 4.18
CA TYR A 128 -0.24 3.54 3.27
C TYR A 128 -0.15 2.05 3.62
N VAL A 129 -1.26 1.36 3.48
CA VAL A 129 -1.35 -0.10 3.49
C VAL A 129 -1.91 -0.54 2.14
N GLY A 130 -1.36 -1.58 1.55
CA GLY A 130 -1.84 -2.11 0.29
C GLY A 130 -1.41 -3.54 0.01
N SER A 131 -2.06 -4.14 -0.98
CA SER A 131 -1.72 -5.44 -1.52
C SER A 131 -1.42 -5.37 -3.01
N SER A 132 -0.72 -6.35 -3.54
CA SER A 132 -0.43 -6.42 -4.98
C SER A 132 0.00 -7.82 -5.39
N ASP A 133 -0.43 -8.22 -6.58
CA ASP A 133 0.11 -9.37 -7.32
C ASP A 133 1.34 -8.99 -8.16
N GLY A 134 1.67 -7.70 -8.24
CA GLY A 134 2.81 -7.14 -8.98
C GLY A 134 3.56 -6.08 -8.16
N LEU A 135 4.14 -6.47 -7.01
CA LEU A 135 4.74 -5.56 -6.03
C LEU A 135 5.69 -4.53 -6.65
N GLN A 136 6.60 -4.94 -7.54
CA GLN A 136 7.59 -4.02 -8.12
C GLN A 136 6.94 -2.88 -8.91
N GLN A 137 5.95 -3.19 -9.72
CA GLN A 137 5.21 -2.17 -10.48
C GLN A 137 4.47 -1.25 -9.52
N ARG A 138 3.84 -1.83 -8.50
CA ARG A 138 3.07 -1.08 -7.51
C ARG A 138 3.95 -0.13 -6.68
N LEU A 139 5.14 -0.59 -6.27
CA LEU A 139 6.12 0.28 -5.59
C LEU A 139 6.56 1.45 -6.47
N LYS A 140 6.81 1.22 -7.78
CA LYS A 140 7.13 2.30 -8.72
C LYS A 140 6.01 3.33 -8.83
N GLU A 141 4.76 2.91 -8.82
CA GLU A 141 3.61 3.82 -8.86
C GLU A 141 3.51 4.68 -7.60
N HIS A 142 3.77 4.11 -6.43
CA HIS A 142 3.78 4.87 -5.18
C HIS A 142 4.98 5.81 -5.05
N LEU A 143 6.16 5.35 -5.40
CA LEU A 143 7.41 6.11 -5.23
C LEU A 143 7.61 7.16 -6.31
N CYS A 144 7.33 6.80 -7.57
CA CYS A 144 7.61 7.62 -8.73
C CYS A 144 6.33 7.90 -9.53
N LEU A 145 6.33 8.95 -10.36
CA LEU A 145 5.22 9.20 -11.29
C LEU A 145 5.38 8.38 -12.58
N CYS A 146 5.42 7.07 -12.47
CA CYS A 146 5.55 6.21 -13.65
C CYS A 146 4.22 5.99 -14.41
N ASN A 147 3.10 6.10 -13.71
CA ASN A 147 1.76 5.98 -14.28
C ASN A 147 0.82 7.00 -13.62
N PRO A 148 0.61 8.18 -14.20
CA PRO A 148 -0.25 9.22 -13.62
C PRO A 148 -1.68 8.78 -13.34
N SER A 149 -2.17 7.79 -14.10
CA SER A 149 -3.54 7.25 -13.96
C SER A 149 -3.66 6.18 -12.87
N ALA A 150 -2.55 5.75 -12.28
CA ALA A 150 -2.59 4.81 -11.17
C ALA A 150 -3.01 5.52 -9.89
N TYR A 151 -3.96 4.94 -9.15
CA TYR A 151 -4.32 5.40 -7.81
C TYR A 151 -3.21 5.08 -6.83
N ALA A 152 -2.31 6.04 -6.60
CA ALA A 152 -1.08 5.85 -5.84
C ALA A 152 -0.67 7.14 -5.10
N MET A 153 0.31 7.05 -4.21
CA MET A 153 0.82 8.22 -3.48
C MET A 153 1.65 9.16 -4.35
N HIS A 154 2.35 8.66 -5.38
CA HIS A 154 3.25 9.44 -6.24
C HIS A 154 4.22 10.32 -5.43
N LEU A 155 4.93 9.72 -4.47
CA LEU A 155 5.74 10.41 -3.46
C LEU A 155 6.77 11.38 -4.06
N GLU A 156 7.36 11.06 -5.21
CA GLU A 156 8.31 11.94 -5.90
C GLU A 156 7.75 13.35 -6.18
N LYS A 157 6.43 13.53 -6.22
CA LYS A 157 5.77 14.80 -6.51
C LYS A 157 5.62 15.72 -5.31
N TRP A 158 5.62 15.18 -4.12
CA TRP A 158 5.28 15.98 -2.94
C TRP A 158 6.07 15.66 -1.69
N PHE A 159 6.70 14.50 -1.62
CA PHE A 159 7.46 14.08 -0.45
C PHE A 159 8.84 14.77 -0.43
N GLU A 160 9.32 15.14 0.74
CA GLU A 160 10.65 15.73 0.88
C GLU A 160 11.74 14.70 0.55
N SER A 161 12.74 15.13 -0.24
CA SER A 161 13.72 14.22 -0.83
C SER A 161 14.65 13.56 0.19
N ASN A 162 14.85 14.19 1.34
CA ASN A 162 15.75 13.74 2.42
C ASN A 162 15.05 12.87 3.47
N LEU A 163 13.71 12.80 3.48
CA LEU A 163 13.00 11.96 4.44
C LEU A 163 13.11 10.48 4.07
N THR A 164 13.39 9.67 5.08
CA THR A 164 13.49 8.22 4.93
C THR A 164 12.11 7.57 4.96
N ILE A 165 11.79 6.87 3.87
CA ILE A 165 10.61 6.02 3.77
C ILE A 165 11.01 4.60 4.13
N THR A 166 10.24 3.96 4.98
CA THR A 166 10.35 2.54 5.28
C THR A 166 9.16 1.81 4.65
N ILE A 167 9.44 0.77 3.87
CA ILE A 167 8.43 -0.08 3.26
C ILE A 167 8.64 -1.49 3.77
N ASN A 168 7.73 -1.98 4.57
CA ASN A 168 7.69 -3.35 5.02
C ASN A 168 6.83 -4.17 4.06
N THR A 169 7.28 -5.37 3.68
CA THR A 169 6.59 -6.23 2.73
C THR A 169 6.55 -7.66 3.23
N TRP A 170 5.43 -8.36 2.98
CA TRP A 170 5.23 -9.77 3.32
C TRP A 170 4.66 -10.50 2.12
N GLY A 171 5.38 -11.53 1.65
CA GLY A 171 4.93 -12.36 0.52
C GLY A 171 4.06 -13.51 1.00
N PHE A 172 2.82 -13.56 0.53
CA PHE A 172 1.83 -14.59 0.90
C PHE A 172 1.64 -15.66 -0.17
N TYR A 173 2.51 -15.72 -1.18
CA TYR A 173 2.37 -16.66 -2.27
C TYR A 173 2.22 -18.10 -1.79
N GLU A 174 3.12 -18.57 -0.90
CA GLU A 174 3.10 -19.95 -0.39
C GLU A 174 1.85 -20.27 0.48
N TYR A 175 1.16 -19.25 0.95
CA TYR A 175 -0.05 -19.37 1.76
C TYR A 175 -1.32 -19.37 0.91
N LEU A 176 -1.31 -18.58 -0.14
CA LEU A 176 -2.49 -18.22 -0.92
C LEU A 176 -2.39 -18.73 -2.38
N ASP A 177 -1.40 -19.57 -2.71
CA ASP A 177 -1.32 -20.16 -4.04
C ASP A 177 -2.52 -21.08 -4.26
N GLY A 178 -3.21 -20.86 -5.39
CA GLY A 178 -4.47 -21.55 -5.68
C GLY A 178 -5.71 -21.04 -4.92
N GLU A 179 -5.54 -20.13 -3.95
CA GLU A 179 -6.66 -19.53 -3.23
C GLU A 179 -7.24 -18.30 -3.97
N PRO A 180 -8.51 -17.97 -3.76
CA PRO A 180 -9.13 -16.77 -4.33
C PRO A 180 -8.36 -15.48 -4.02
N SER A 181 -8.37 -14.52 -4.94
CA SER A 181 -7.68 -13.22 -4.80
C SER A 181 -8.17 -12.40 -3.61
N ASP A 182 -9.41 -12.64 -3.18
CA ASP A 182 -10.06 -11.93 -2.08
C ASP A 182 -9.38 -12.17 -0.73
N TYR A 183 -8.65 -13.28 -0.55
CA TYR A 183 -7.94 -13.54 0.71
C TYR A 183 -6.87 -12.48 0.97
N LEU A 184 -6.10 -12.11 -0.06
CA LEU A 184 -5.10 -11.05 0.08
C LEU A 184 -5.76 -9.70 0.38
N GLN A 185 -6.89 -9.39 -0.26
CA GLN A 185 -7.66 -8.18 -0.01
C GLN A 185 -8.21 -8.15 1.42
N ASN A 186 -8.70 -9.28 1.93
CA ASN A 186 -9.20 -9.34 3.31
C ASN A 186 -8.09 -9.10 4.34
N ILE A 187 -6.87 -9.62 4.10
CA ILE A 187 -5.70 -9.34 4.95
C ILE A 187 -5.36 -7.84 4.89
N GLU A 188 -5.35 -7.25 3.69
CA GLU A 188 -5.15 -5.80 3.52
C GLU A 188 -6.18 -5.00 4.31
N ASP A 189 -7.46 -5.36 4.23
CA ASP A 189 -8.56 -4.65 4.90
C ASP A 189 -8.43 -4.73 6.44
N VAL A 190 -8.03 -5.89 6.98
CA VAL A 190 -7.76 -6.04 8.42
C VAL A 190 -6.61 -5.13 8.85
N LEU A 191 -5.51 -5.12 8.09
CA LEU A 191 -4.35 -4.27 8.38
C LEU A 191 -4.68 -2.79 8.18
N TRP A 192 -5.46 -2.44 7.16
CA TRP A 192 -5.93 -1.08 6.95
C TRP A 192 -6.76 -0.57 8.12
N ASN A 193 -7.68 -1.39 8.63
CA ASN A 193 -8.49 -1.06 9.82
C ASN A 193 -7.64 -0.92 11.09
N HIS A 194 -6.59 -1.73 11.23
CA HIS A 194 -5.69 -1.68 12.37
C HIS A 194 -4.80 -0.42 12.34
N TYR A 195 -4.15 -0.15 11.21
CA TYR A 195 -3.22 0.98 11.07
C TYR A 195 -3.93 2.30 10.76
N ARG A 196 -5.07 2.28 10.09
CA ARG A 196 -5.81 3.46 9.63
C ARG A 196 -4.89 4.51 8.99
N PRO A 197 -4.17 4.18 7.89
CA PRO A 197 -3.07 4.97 7.35
C PRO A 197 -3.51 6.37 6.92
N LEU A 198 -2.54 7.30 6.76
CA LEU A 198 -2.81 8.67 6.32
C LEU A 198 -3.41 8.74 4.91
N PHE A 199 -3.03 7.80 4.02
CA PHE A 199 -3.41 7.80 2.61
C PHE A 199 -4.01 6.46 2.18
N GLY A 200 -4.79 6.52 1.11
CA GLY A 200 -5.42 5.35 0.53
C GLY A 200 -6.90 5.22 0.89
N ARG A 201 -7.45 4.09 0.59
CA ARG A 201 -8.82 3.70 0.96
C ARG A 201 -8.82 2.22 1.27
N GLN A 202 -9.70 1.81 2.15
CA GLN A 202 -10.02 0.40 2.31
C GLN A 202 -10.49 -0.17 0.96
N GLY A 203 -10.15 -1.42 0.68
CA GLY A 203 -10.57 -2.09 -0.54
C GLY A 203 -12.08 -1.99 -0.74
N LYS A 204 -12.52 -2.00 -1.98
CA LYS A 204 -13.95 -2.14 -2.26
C LYS A 204 -14.32 -3.59 -1.99
N LYS A 205 -15.19 -3.79 -1.05
CA LYS A 205 -15.98 -5.02 -0.99
C LYS A 205 -17.01 -5.01 -2.12
#